data_de466f25d6f09cd9b8226d6af7bde701
#
_entry.id   de466f25d6f09cd9b8226d6af7bde701
#
_cell.length_a   1.000
_cell.length_b   1.000
_cell.length_c   1.000
_cell.angle_alpha   90.00
_cell.angle_beta   90.00
_cell.angle_gamma   90.00
#
_symmetry.space_group_name_H-M   'P 1'
#
loop_
_entity.id
_entity.type
_entity.pdbx_description
1 polymer ?
#
loop_
_entity_poly.entity_id
_entity_poly.type
_entity_poly.pdbx_seq_one_letter_code
_entity_poly.pdbx_strand_id
1 'polypeptide(L)'
;MIKNLDTLLVTMFGLGKIKLIPGTFGSLATIIILYFFFHILNLSSFIILIGLIIIFIYSFLAIANHIKDKDNKDPNEIIIDEFIGQSIPIYLYEISHGIEKSSNDALIFYIICFILFRFFDIAKPFPVNYFDKNFKNSFGVIMDDVCAGFYVVLSLICFMVLNNYFIL
;
A
#
# COMPACT_ATOMS: atom_id res chain seq x y z
N MET A 1 23.29 -9.20 -10.96
CA MET A 1 22.97 -9.18 -9.51
C MET A 1 21.90 -8.14 -9.19
N ILE A 2 21.99 -6.90 -9.66
CA ILE A 2 20.99 -5.84 -9.42
C ILE A 2 19.60 -6.23 -9.97
N LYS A 3 19.51 -6.77 -11.18
CA LYS A 3 18.24 -7.19 -11.82
C LYS A 3 17.46 -8.22 -10.99
N ASN A 4 18.12 -9.05 -10.19
CA ASN A 4 17.48 -10.02 -9.30
C ASN A 4 16.93 -9.35 -8.02
N LEU A 5 17.62 -8.31 -7.50
CA LEU A 5 17.15 -7.54 -6.35
C LEU A 5 15.91 -6.71 -6.70
N ASP A 6 15.92 -6.03 -7.86
CA ASP A 6 14.76 -5.28 -8.33
C ASP A 6 13.54 -6.20 -8.46
N THR A 7 13.72 -7.38 -9.07
CA THR A 7 12.64 -8.36 -9.20
C THR A 7 12.15 -8.87 -7.85
N LEU A 8 13.04 -9.13 -6.89
CA LEU A 8 12.64 -9.55 -5.54
C LEU A 8 11.83 -8.48 -4.83
N LEU A 9 12.23 -7.22 -4.95
CA LEU A 9 11.49 -6.11 -4.35
C LEU A 9 10.13 -5.95 -5.00
N VAL A 10 10.05 -5.78 -6.32
CA VAL A 10 8.77 -5.48 -7.01
C VAL A 10 7.76 -6.61 -6.89
N THR A 11 8.22 -7.85 -6.74
CA THR A 11 7.36 -9.02 -6.53
C THR A 11 7.17 -9.37 -5.04
N MET A 12 7.63 -8.52 -4.12
CA MET A 12 7.63 -8.80 -2.67
C MET A 12 8.10 -10.23 -2.38
N PHE A 13 9.37 -10.50 -2.71
CA PHE A 13 10.02 -11.82 -2.55
C PHE A 13 9.34 -12.97 -3.29
N GLY A 14 8.66 -12.66 -4.40
CA GLY A 14 8.02 -13.65 -5.28
C GLY A 14 6.53 -13.87 -5.02
N LEU A 15 5.93 -13.21 -4.04
CA LEU A 15 4.47 -13.25 -3.81
C LEU A 15 3.69 -12.79 -5.05
N GLY A 16 4.16 -11.76 -5.76
CA GLY A 16 3.53 -11.28 -7.00
C GLY A 16 3.50 -12.29 -8.14
N LYS A 17 4.27 -13.38 -8.06
CA LYS A 17 4.25 -14.46 -9.06
C LYS A 17 3.11 -15.46 -8.87
N ILE A 18 2.33 -15.32 -7.79
CA ILE A 18 1.12 -16.11 -7.57
C ILE A 18 0.10 -15.68 -8.62
N LYS A 19 -0.35 -16.63 -9.46
CA LYS A 19 -1.22 -16.34 -10.61
C LYS A 19 -2.64 -15.87 -10.23
N LEU A 20 -3.10 -16.15 -9.03
CA LEU A 20 -4.43 -15.76 -8.51
C LEU A 20 -4.30 -14.43 -7.75
N ILE A 21 -4.91 -13.37 -8.28
CA ILE A 21 -5.08 -12.04 -7.62
C ILE A 21 -3.83 -11.54 -6.85
N PRO A 22 -2.67 -11.37 -7.53
CA PRO A 22 -1.40 -11.03 -6.87
C PRO A 22 -1.49 -9.74 -6.04
N GLY A 23 -2.17 -8.71 -6.49
CA GLY A 23 -2.35 -7.47 -5.76
C GLY A 23 -3.08 -7.64 -4.42
N THR A 24 -4.04 -8.58 -4.33
CA THR A 24 -4.69 -8.90 -3.05
C THR A 24 -3.68 -9.55 -2.08
N PHE A 25 -2.78 -10.40 -2.58
CA PHE A 25 -1.70 -10.95 -1.76
C PHE A 25 -0.68 -9.88 -1.36
N GLY A 26 -0.38 -8.91 -2.23
CA GLY A 26 0.46 -7.75 -1.90
C GLY A 26 -0.13 -6.92 -0.76
N SER A 27 -1.40 -6.53 -0.89
CA SER A 27 -2.11 -5.77 0.15
C SER A 27 -2.23 -6.56 1.47
N LEU A 28 -2.50 -7.86 1.42
CA LEU A 28 -2.59 -8.71 2.62
C LEU A 28 -1.22 -8.84 3.30
N ALA A 29 -0.15 -9.06 2.52
CA ALA A 29 1.21 -9.12 3.05
C ALA A 29 1.60 -7.81 3.72
N THR A 30 1.17 -6.67 3.19
CA THR A 30 1.40 -5.35 3.80
C THR A 30 0.81 -5.26 5.21
N ILE A 31 -0.42 -5.73 5.39
CA ILE A 31 -1.08 -5.78 6.71
C ILE A 31 -0.23 -6.60 7.69
N ILE A 32 0.16 -7.81 7.27
CA ILE A 32 0.92 -8.72 8.12
C ILE A 32 2.28 -8.11 8.50
N ILE A 33 2.99 -7.53 7.54
CA ILE A 33 4.30 -6.91 7.75
C ILE A 33 4.21 -5.72 8.69
N LEU A 34 3.25 -4.80 8.45
CA LEU A 34 3.12 -3.62 9.28
C LEU A 34 2.61 -3.97 10.68
N TYR A 35 1.66 -4.90 10.81
CA TYR A 35 1.22 -5.40 12.11
C TYR A 35 2.39 -6.00 12.90
N PHE A 36 3.22 -6.80 12.25
CA PHE A 36 4.40 -7.39 12.87
C PHE A 36 5.39 -6.31 13.36
N PHE A 37 5.64 -5.27 12.55
CA PHE A 37 6.56 -4.20 12.92
C PHE A 37 6.02 -3.31 14.05
N PHE A 38 4.74 -2.94 14.00
CA PHE A 38 4.15 -2.06 15.01
C PHE A 38 3.82 -2.79 16.33
N HIS A 39 3.22 -3.99 16.27
CA HIS A 39 2.61 -4.64 17.43
C HIS A 39 3.40 -5.83 17.98
N ILE A 40 4.29 -6.44 17.20
CA ILE A 40 5.11 -7.57 17.67
C ILE A 40 6.52 -7.10 17.97
N LEU A 41 7.18 -6.41 17.03
CA LEU A 41 8.52 -5.88 17.25
C LEU A 41 8.52 -4.53 18.00
N ASN A 42 7.37 -3.86 18.12
CA ASN A 42 7.20 -2.55 18.75
C ASN A 42 8.22 -1.52 18.23
N LEU A 43 8.45 -1.51 16.92
CA LEU A 43 9.35 -0.54 16.30
C LEU A 43 8.75 0.86 16.37
N SER A 44 9.60 1.86 16.60
CA SER A 44 9.12 3.24 16.58
C SER A 44 8.58 3.61 15.20
N SER A 45 7.49 4.38 15.18
CA SER A 45 6.88 4.88 13.94
C SER A 45 7.87 5.63 13.06
N PHE A 46 8.86 6.30 13.66
CA PHE A 46 9.92 6.99 12.91
C PHE A 46 10.81 6.03 12.11
N ILE A 47 11.19 4.89 12.68
CA ILE A 47 12.00 3.86 11.98
C ILE A 47 11.19 3.26 10.82
N ILE A 48 9.91 2.97 11.06
CA ILE A 48 9.03 2.43 10.03
C ILE A 48 8.85 3.45 8.90
N LEU A 49 8.66 4.73 9.21
CA LEU A 49 8.57 5.80 8.21
C LEU A 49 9.79 5.86 7.31
N ILE A 50 10.99 5.83 7.91
CA ILE A 50 12.23 5.84 7.13
C ILE A 50 12.27 4.64 6.18
N GLY A 51 11.92 3.44 6.67
CA GLY A 51 11.84 2.24 5.85
C GLY A 51 10.85 2.38 4.69
N LEU A 52 9.65 2.89 4.95
CA LEU A 52 8.63 3.13 3.92
C LEU A 52 9.10 4.16 2.88
N ILE A 53 9.75 5.24 3.31
CA ILE A 53 10.30 6.25 2.38
C ILE A 53 11.41 5.64 1.50
N ILE A 54 12.31 4.85 2.07
CA ILE A 54 13.37 4.19 1.30
C ILE A 54 12.76 3.24 0.27
N ILE A 55 11.80 2.41 0.66
CA ILE A 55 11.09 1.51 -0.25
C ILE A 55 10.37 2.30 -1.34
N PHE A 56 9.63 3.35 -0.98
CA PHE A 56 8.93 4.21 -1.93
C PHE A 56 9.87 4.79 -3.00
N ILE A 57 10.97 5.42 -2.58
CA ILE A 57 11.94 6.02 -3.52
C ILE A 57 12.59 4.95 -4.41
N TYR A 58 13.01 3.85 -3.82
CA TYR A 58 13.69 2.78 -4.57
C TYR A 58 12.75 2.05 -5.53
N SER A 59 11.46 1.95 -5.21
CA SER A 59 10.46 1.29 -6.06
C SER A 59 10.34 1.93 -7.45
N PHE A 60 10.51 3.25 -7.57
CA PHE A 60 10.52 3.89 -8.89
C PHE A 60 11.62 3.34 -9.80
N LEU A 61 12.83 3.16 -9.25
CA LEU A 61 13.96 2.60 -10.00
C LEU A 61 13.78 1.09 -10.25
N ALA A 62 13.34 0.36 -9.24
CA ALA A 62 13.16 -1.09 -9.33
C ALA A 62 12.08 -1.46 -10.36
N ILE A 63 10.92 -0.78 -10.35
CA ILE A 63 9.85 -0.99 -11.34
C ILE A 63 10.35 -0.59 -12.72
N ALA A 64 10.99 0.58 -12.88
CA ALA A 64 11.51 1.03 -14.17
C ALA A 64 12.47 0.01 -14.78
N ASN A 65 13.40 -0.54 -13.99
CA ASN A 65 14.33 -1.58 -14.42
C ASN A 65 13.61 -2.89 -14.76
N HIS A 66 12.60 -3.26 -13.96
CA HIS A 66 11.85 -4.50 -14.14
C HIS A 66 11.00 -4.51 -15.42
N ILE A 67 10.42 -3.36 -15.80
CA ILE A 67 9.56 -3.24 -16.99
C ILE A 67 10.32 -2.80 -18.26
N LYS A 68 11.61 -2.48 -18.18
CA LYS A 68 12.39 -1.90 -19.27
C LYS A 68 12.28 -2.70 -20.56
N ASP A 69 12.46 -4.01 -20.46
CA ASP A 69 12.52 -4.95 -21.60
C ASP A 69 11.18 -5.68 -21.80
N LYS A 70 10.09 -5.25 -21.16
CA LYS A 70 8.77 -5.88 -21.26
C LYS A 70 7.84 -5.05 -22.14
N ASP A 71 7.01 -5.72 -22.93
CA ASP A 71 5.95 -5.08 -23.70
C ASP A 71 4.86 -4.54 -22.80
N ASN A 72 4.43 -5.35 -21.81
CA ASN A 72 3.53 -4.90 -20.77
C ASN A 72 4.31 -4.06 -19.75
N LYS A 73 3.93 -2.78 -19.58
CA LYS A 73 4.55 -1.84 -18.65
C LYS A 73 3.94 -1.87 -17.25
N ASP A 74 2.90 -2.66 -17.08
CA ASP A 74 2.23 -2.92 -15.80
C ASP A 74 1.92 -4.43 -15.70
N PRO A 75 2.95 -5.27 -15.48
CA PRO A 75 2.73 -6.70 -15.31
C PRO A 75 2.20 -7.00 -13.91
N ASN A 76 1.16 -7.83 -13.84
CA ASN A 76 0.46 -8.21 -12.60
C ASN A 76 1.36 -8.78 -11.47
N GLU A 77 2.61 -9.11 -11.76
CA GLU A 77 3.57 -9.59 -10.78
C GLU A 77 4.22 -8.47 -9.94
N ILE A 78 4.06 -7.20 -10.36
CA ILE A 78 4.42 -6.04 -9.56
C ILE A 78 3.33 -5.90 -8.49
N ILE A 79 3.72 -5.89 -7.22
CA ILE A 79 2.84 -5.77 -6.07
C ILE A 79 3.46 -4.89 -4.97
N ILE A 80 4.58 -4.24 -5.26
CA ILE A 80 5.21 -3.29 -4.35
C ILE A 80 4.45 -1.96 -4.28
N ASP A 81 3.73 -1.60 -5.32
CA ASP A 81 2.82 -0.48 -5.42
C ASP A 81 1.64 -0.63 -4.45
N GLU A 82 1.03 -1.82 -4.37
CA GLU A 82 0.00 -2.09 -3.37
C GLU A 82 0.58 -2.04 -1.94
N PHE A 83 1.83 -2.50 -1.75
CA PHE A 83 2.49 -2.33 -0.46
C PHE A 83 2.60 -0.86 -0.08
N ILE A 84 3.01 0.00 -1.00
CA ILE A 84 3.16 1.44 -0.78
C ILE A 84 1.79 2.07 -0.50
N GLY A 85 0.81 1.87 -1.38
CA GLY A 85 -0.52 2.46 -1.26
C GLY A 85 -1.24 2.03 0.02
N GLN A 86 -1.23 0.74 0.33
CA GLN A 86 -1.84 0.18 1.54
C GLN A 86 -1.14 0.63 2.83
N SER A 87 0.17 0.93 2.78
CA SER A 87 0.91 1.42 3.95
C SER A 87 0.45 2.80 4.42
N ILE A 88 -0.05 3.64 3.53
CA ILE A 88 -0.45 5.03 3.85
C ILE A 88 -1.52 5.08 4.94
N PRO A 89 -2.72 4.49 4.76
CA PRO A 89 -3.76 4.56 5.78
C PRO A 89 -3.38 3.85 7.07
N ILE A 90 -2.63 2.74 7.00
CA ILE A 90 -2.18 2.00 8.19
C ILE A 90 -1.20 2.85 8.99
N TYR A 91 -0.17 3.43 8.34
CA TYR A 91 0.81 4.25 9.02
C TYR A 91 0.17 5.48 9.67
N LEU A 92 -0.72 6.18 8.96
CA LEU A 92 -1.42 7.35 9.51
C LEU A 92 -2.30 6.98 10.70
N TYR A 93 -2.95 5.83 10.67
CA TYR A 93 -3.69 5.32 11.82
C TYR A 93 -2.76 5.09 13.02
N GLU A 94 -1.61 4.46 12.82
CA GLU A 94 -0.66 4.16 13.89
C GLU A 94 -0.13 5.42 14.58
N ILE A 95 0.18 6.46 13.85
CA ILE A 95 0.67 7.71 14.45
C ILE A 95 -0.43 8.55 15.10
N SER A 96 -1.69 8.42 14.66
CA SER A 96 -2.80 9.23 15.16
C SER A 96 -3.36 8.77 16.51
N HIS A 97 -3.21 7.50 16.86
CA HIS A 97 -3.85 6.91 18.05
C HIS A 97 -2.90 6.58 19.20
N GLY A 98 -1.59 6.69 19.03
CA GLY A 98 -0.61 6.50 20.11
C GLY A 98 -0.61 5.11 20.78
N ILE A 99 -0.16 5.07 22.05
CA ILE A 99 0.12 3.84 22.80
C ILE A 99 -1.15 3.18 23.40
N GLU A 100 -2.31 3.83 23.33
CA GLU A 100 -3.53 3.39 24.04
C GLU A 100 -4.36 2.32 23.31
N LYS A 101 -3.86 1.79 22.20
CA LYS A 101 -4.62 0.81 21.39
C LYS A 101 -4.48 -0.61 21.89
N SER A 102 -5.62 -1.30 21.95
CA SER A 102 -5.57 -2.76 21.98
C SER A 102 -5.12 -3.32 20.63
N SER A 103 -4.31 -4.38 20.64
CA SER A 103 -3.88 -5.05 19.39
C SER A 103 -5.06 -5.56 18.57
N ASN A 104 -6.19 -5.87 19.20
CA ASN A 104 -7.41 -6.32 18.53
C ASN A 104 -8.07 -5.19 17.74
N ASP A 105 -8.14 -3.96 18.29
CA ASP A 105 -8.72 -2.82 17.59
C ASP A 105 -7.88 -2.42 16.37
N ALA A 106 -6.56 -2.49 16.50
CA ALA A 106 -5.64 -2.26 15.39
C ALA A 106 -5.86 -3.28 14.27
N LEU A 107 -6.03 -4.56 14.60
CA LEU A 107 -6.26 -5.61 13.60
C LEU A 107 -7.57 -5.38 12.84
N ILE A 108 -8.66 -5.04 13.55
CA ILE A 108 -9.95 -4.72 12.92
C ILE A 108 -9.80 -3.53 11.98
N PHE A 109 -9.09 -2.49 12.42
CA PHE A 109 -8.86 -1.31 11.59
C PHE A 109 -8.03 -1.63 10.33
N TYR A 110 -7.00 -2.46 10.45
CA TYR A 110 -6.19 -2.90 9.31
C TYR A 110 -7.03 -3.69 8.28
N ILE A 111 -7.97 -4.52 8.76
CA ILE A 111 -8.91 -5.23 7.88
C ILE A 111 -9.83 -4.25 7.14
N ILE A 112 -10.32 -3.21 7.83
CA ILE A 112 -11.13 -2.16 7.21
C ILE A 112 -10.32 -1.42 6.14
N CYS A 113 -9.08 -1.02 6.46
CA CYS A 113 -8.17 -0.39 5.51
C CYS A 113 -7.94 -1.28 4.28
N PHE A 114 -7.76 -2.59 4.48
CA PHE A 114 -7.58 -3.54 3.38
C PHE A 114 -8.78 -3.58 2.45
N ILE A 115 -9.98 -3.72 3.00
CA ILE A 115 -11.22 -3.80 2.20
C ILE A 115 -11.42 -2.51 1.40
N LEU A 116 -11.25 -1.34 2.04
CA LEU A 116 -11.39 -0.06 1.39
C LEU A 116 -10.31 0.17 0.31
N PHE A 117 -9.06 -0.19 0.60
CA PHE A 117 -7.97 -0.06 -0.35
C PHE A 117 -8.25 -0.89 -1.61
N ARG A 118 -8.58 -2.18 -1.44
CA ARG A 118 -8.92 -3.05 -2.58
C ARG A 118 -10.13 -2.53 -3.35
N PHE A 119 -11.12 -1.96 -2.67
CA PHE A 119 -12.26 -1.34 -3.34
C PHE A 119 -11.83 -0.18 -4.24
N PHE A 120 -11.02 0.77 -3.75
CA PHE A 120 -10.59 1.93 -4.54
C PHE A 120 -9.60 1.57 -5.64
N ASP A 121 -8.71 0.63 -5.38
CA ASP A 121 -7.77 0.12 -6.36
C ASP A 121 -8.47 -0.59 -7.53
N ILE A 122 -9.52 -1.37 -7.27
CA ILE A 122 -10.30 -2.06 -8.31
C ILE A 122 -11.26 -1.10 -9.01
N ALA A 123 -11.97 -0.25 -8.26
CA ALA A 123 -12.96 0.68 -8.79
C ALA A 123 -12.32 1.83 -9.58
N LYS A 124 -11.07 2.14 -9.28
CA LYS A 124 -10.23 3.17 -9.92
C LYS A 124 -10.97 4.50 -10.15
N PRO A 125 -11.51 5.17 -9.09
CA PRO A 125 -12.10 6.50 -9.24
C PRO A 125 -11.06 7.49 -9.75
N PHE A 126 -11.50 8.65 -10.30
CA PHE A 126 -10.54 9.72 -10.63
C PHE A 126 -9.91 10.26 -9.32
N PRO A 127 -8.57 10.43 -9.19
CA PRO A 127 -7.55 10.37 -10.24
C PRO A 127 -6.85 9.00 -10.41
N VAL A 128 -7.21 7.95 -9.67
CA VAL A 128 -6.59 6.61 -9.76
C VAL A 128 -6.55 6.12 -11.22
N ASN A 129 -7.69 6.11 -11.91
CA ASN A 129 -7.78 5.70 -13.30
C ASN A 129 -7.01 6.62 -14.28
N TYR A 130 -6.77 7.87 -13.90
CA TYR A 130 -5.99 8.80 -14.71
C TYR A 130 -4.51 8.41 -14.72
N PHE A 131 -3.95 8.07 -13.56
CA PHE A 131 -2.57 7.58 -13.47
C PHE A 131 -2.42 6.23 -14.18
N ASP A 132 -3.29 5.27 -13.90
CA ASP A 132 -3.29 3.96 -14.53
C ASP A 132 -3.34 4.01 -16.07
N LYS A 133 -4.15 4.88 -16.65
CA LYS A 133 -4.34 4.94 -18.10
C LYS A 133 -3.28 5.78 -18.83
N ASN A 134 -2.84 6.88 -18.23
CA ASN A 134 -2.01 7.87 -18.94
C ASN A 134 -0.51 7.69 -18.70
N PHE A 135 -0.10 7.04 -17.62
CA PHE A 135 1.31 6.87 -17.27
C PHE A 135 1.71 5.39 -17.28
N LYS A 136 2.11 4.87 -18.43
CA LYS A 136 2.58 3.49 -18.59
C LYS A 136 4.07 3.36 -18.23
N ASN A 137 4.43 3.77 -17.03
CA ASN A 137 5.78 3.74 -16.46
C ASN A 137 5.72 3.53 -14.95
N SER A 138 6.88 3.47 -14.28
CA SER A 138 6.96 3.28 -12.82
C SER A 138 6.19 4.33 -12.02
N PHE A 139 6.09 5.55 -12.54
CA PHE A 139 5.34 6.61 -11.89
C PHE A 139 3.83 6.33 -11.87
N GLY A 140 3.27 5.92 -13.00
CA GLY A 140 1.84 5.57 -13.08
C GLY A 140 1.48 4.41 -12.18
N VAL A 141 2.28 3.33 -12.24
CA VAL A 141 2.10 2.11 -11.45
C VAL A 141 2.11 2.38 -9.94
N ILE A 142 2.94 3.30 -9.45
CA ILE A 142 2.98 3.64 -8.03
C ILE A 142 1.87 4.63 -7.65
N MET A 143 1.61 5.62 -8.52
CA MET A 143 0.72 6.74 -8.15
C MET A 143 -0.75 6.37 -8.15
N ASP A 144 -1.20 5.39 -8.93
CA ASP A 144 -2.59 4.92 -8.83
C ASP A 144 -2.87 4.31 -7.46
N ASP A 145 -1.98 3.47 -6.92
CA ASP A 145 -2.12 2.88 -5.60
C ASP A 145 -1.93 3.89 -4.46
N VAL A 146 -1.01 4.85 -4.61
CA VAL A 146 -0.89 5.97 -3.67
C VAL A 146 -2.21 6.75 -3.60
N CYS A 147 -2.84 7.04 -4.74
CA CYS A 147 -4.14 7.70 -4.77
C CYS A 147 -5.24 6.83 -4.15
N ALA A 148 -5.25 5.52 -4.39
CA ALA A 148 -6.17 4.59 -3.74
C ALA A 148 -5.99 4.61 -2.21
N GLY A 149 -4.75 4.62 -1.71
CA GLY A 149 -4.43 4.77 -0.30
C GLY A 149 -4.96 6.07 0.31
N PHE A 150 -4.83 7.19 -0.40
CA PHE A 150 -5.41 8.47 0.03
C PHE A 150 -6.94 8.45 0.06
N TYR A 151 -7.60 7.75 -0.86
CA TYR A 151 -9.06 7.56 -0.80
C TYR A 151 -9.49 6.82 0.46
N VAL A 152 -8.73 5.82 0.89
CA VAL A 152 -9.00 5.15 2.18
C VAL A 152 -8.93 6.15 3.32
N VAL A 153 -7.85 6.96 3.39
CA VAL A 153 -7.69 7.99 4.45
C VAL A 153 -8.87 8.96 4.46
N LEU A 154 -9.24 9.50 3.29
CA LEU A 154 -10.36 10.44 3.17
C LEU A 154 -11.68 9.80 3.60
N SER A 155 -11.94 8.55 3.21
CA SER A 155 -13.15 7.83 3.60
C SER A 155 -13.23 7.63 5.11
N LEU A 156 -12.12 7.30 5.76
CA LEU A 156 -12.05 7.12 7.21
C LEU A 156 -12.25 8.46 7.95
N ILE A 157 -11.64 9.54 7.47
CA ILE A 157 -11.84 10.89 8.04
C ILE A 157 -13.30 11.30 7.91
N CYS A 158 -13.90 11.12 6.72
CA CYS A 158 -15.33 11.43 6.51
C CYS A 158 -16.22 10.62 7.47
N PHE A 159 -15.94 9.34 7.63
CA PHE A 159 -16.68 8.50 8.56
C PHE A 159 -16.57 8.99 10.02
N MET A 160 -15.36 9.35 10.46
CA MET A 160 -15.12 9.87 11.82
C MET A 160 -15.85 11.19 12.05
N VAL A 161 -15.82 12.11 11.09
CA VAL A 161 -16.51 13.42 11.19
C VAL A 161 -18.02 13.21 11.25
N LEU A 162 -18.58 12.36 10.40
CA LEU A 162 -20.00 12.06 10.41
C LEU A 162 -20.43 11.40 11.71
N ASN A 163 -19.66 10.43 12.20
CA ASN A 163 -19.97 9.75 13.46
C ASN A 163 -20.00 10.73 14.64
N ASN A 164 -19.04 11.65 14.72
CA ASN A 164 -19.03 12.68 15.76
C ASN A 164 -20.21 13.66 15.63
N TYR A 165 -20.66 13.96 14.41
CA TYR A 165 -21.79 14.86 14.20
C TYR A 165 -23.15 14.24 14.55
N PHE A 166 -23.30 12.91 14.40
CA PHE A 166 -24.55 12.22 14.71
C PHE A 166 -24.65 11.72 16.16
N ILE A 167 -23.54 11.74 16.94
CA ILE A 167 -23.52 11.35 18.36
C ILE A 167 -23.72 12.57 19.27
N LEU A 168 -23.60 13.80 18.78
CA LEU A 168 -23.94 15.05 19.45
C LEU A 168 -25.41 15.42 19.23
#